data_acdd2d817341671efc9d7b10e1e5ae40
#
_entry.id   acdd2d817341671efc9d7b10e1e5ae40
#
_cell.length_a   1.000
_cell.length_b   1.000
_cell.length_c   1.000
_cell.angle_alpha   90.00
_cell.angle_beta   90.00
_cell.angle_gamma   90.00
#
_symmetry.space_group_name_H-M   'P 1'
#
loop_
_entity.id
_entity.type
_entity.pdbx_description
1 polymer ?
#
loop_
_entity_poly.entity_id
_entity_poly.type
_entity_poly.pdbx_seq_one_letter_code
_entity_poly.pdbx_strand_id
1 'polypeptide(L)'
;MKKHVLKIVALIMTVCLLLSGCSYIGQYFSMLGSLLFGGGYYTLEEMEYVRPDMAQLQQLIDESCDRAAEETNLRELLACIMEFNAAFDDFYTAQALAMIHYCKDMTNAQWEAEYNFCTENAATLTAGVDRFYRVLAASSLRDQLESEEYFGADFFDDYEGESIFDEEFTAMLTQEAKLQNDYFAVYAGAGDVDYYSEEFMTLYGRQMAQILVELVLLRQQISEHAGYDSYAAFAYSYYHARDFAPEQTVSYLADIRAELVPLYQQLTTSGDLGIILYESNETLTYAYVENMANAMGGTIADAFWVMTEYDLYDIAPGANKYNASFEIYVRNYATPYVFLNPNGTDYDKLTFAHEFGHFCNDYASFGSVASVDVSEVFSQGMEYLSLCYGQTDANLEKLKMLDSLCVYVEQAAYASFEQQLYQIPEAELTVERIDALYAQICRDYGLDSRMHYVLITHFYTSPMYVISYVLSNDAALQIYQMEKAEAGAGLACYAGQLAGTESDFLTFLQFAGLESPFADGRIQAVKKTFEQVLCP
;
A
#
# COMPACT_ATOMS: atom_id res chain seq x y z
N MET A 1 23.98 13.58 -10.07
CA MET A 1 23.03 14.65 -9.78
C MET A 1 21.55 14.23 -9.94
N LYS A 2 21.20 13.10 -10.58
CA LYS A 2 19.81 12.63 -10.74
C LYS A 2 19.40 11.46 -9.82
N LYS A 3 20.25 11.00 -8.90
CA LYS A 3 19.96 9.82 -8.06
C LYS A 3 19.38 10.13 -6.66
N HIS A 4 19.37 11.38 -6.23
CA HIS A 4 18.97 11.75 -4.87
C HIS A 4 17.63 12.49 -4.79
N VAL A 5 17.09 13.02 -5.88
CA VAL A 5 15.72 13.59 -5.95
C VAL A 5 14.64 12.50 -5.75
N LEU A 6 15.06 11.25 -5.72
CA LEU A 6 14.19 10.07 -5.82
C LEU A 6 13.54 9.60 -4.52
N LYS A 7 13.88 10.15 -3.36
CA LYS A 7 13.38 9.64 -2.07
C LYS A 7 12.28 10.48 -1.41
N ILE A 8 11.94 11.63 -2.01
CA ILE A 8 11.18 12.67 -1.29
C ILE A 8 9.68 12.46 -1.29
N VAL A 9 9.09 11.68 -2.17
CA VAL A 9 7.73 11.98 -2.53
C VAL A 9 6.76 10.82 -2.67
N ALA A 10 6.82 9.83 -1.86
CA ALA A 10 5.75 8.84 -1.76
C ALA A 10 4.63 9.28 -0.79
N LEU A 11 3.84 10.37 -1.06
CA LEU A 11 3.17 11.08 0.03
C LEU A 11 1.68 11.40 -0.08
N ILE A 12 0.85 10.84 -0.91
CA ILE A 12 -0.59 11.13 -0.84
C ILE A 12 -1.49 9.90 -0.69
N MET A 13 -1.09 8.74 -1.11
CA MET A 13 -1.64 7.47 -0.61
C MET A 13 -0.62 6.72 0.24
N THR A 14 0.57 7.21 0.22
CA THR A 14 1.71 6.85 1.01
C THR A 14 2.00 7.90 2.09
N VAL A 15 1.05 8.73 2.40
CA VAL A 15 1.19 9.69 3.48
C VAL A 15 1.14 9.01 4.85
N CYS A 16 0.66 7.81 4.92
CA CYS A 16 1.10 6.87 5.95
C CYS A 16 2.58 6.47 5.77
N LEU A 17 3.22 6.73 4.62
CA LEU A 17 4.49 6.15 4.21
C LEU A 17 5.70 7.09 4.24
N LEU A 18 5.61 8.36 4.54
CA LEU A 18 6.73 9.29 4.33
C LEU A 18 7.29 10.03 5.52
N LEU A 19 7.31 9.41 6.65
CA LEU A 19 8.30 9.78 7.65
C LEU A 19 9.38 8.68 7.80
N SER A 20 9.53 7.81 6.82
CA SER A 20 10.50 6.72 6.85
C SER A 20 11.95 7.14 6.57
N GLY A 21 12.21 8.35 6.12
CA GLY A 21 13.54 8.95 6.23
C GLY A 21 13.97 9.20 7.67
N CYS A 22 13.03 9.19 8.61
CA CYS A 22 13.24 9.27 10.05
C CYS A 22 13.07 7.91 10.73
N SER A 23 13.55 6.81 10.17
CA SER A 23 13.36 5.48 10.76
C SER A 23 13.85 5.43 12.23
N TYR A 24 14.87 6.15 12.59
CA TYR A 24 15.35 6.25 13.97
C TYR A 24 14.57 7.27 14.81
N ILE A 25 14.23 8.43 14.27
CA ILE A 25 13.45 9.44 15.00
C ILE A 25 12.00 9.02 15.14
N GLY A 26 11.37 8.48 14.09
CA GLY A 26 10.02 7.94 14.15
C GLY A 26 9.91 6.79 15.17
N GLN A 27 10.82 5.82 15.14
CA GLN A 27 10.91 4.75 16.13
C GLN A 27 11.18 5.28 17.54
N TYR A 28 12.09 6.23 17.67
CA TYR A 28 12.42 6.83 18.98
C TYR A 28 11.26 7.65 19.54
N PHE A 29 10.49 8.32 18.71
CA PHE A 29 9.33 9.11 19.13
C PHE A 29 8.09 8.27 19.33
N SER A 30 7.82 7.27 18.51
CA SER A 30 6.76 6.28 18.76
C SER A 30 7.06 5.50 20.06
N MET A 31 8.29 5.09 20.26
CA MET A 31 8.74 4.44 21.49
C MET A 31 8.72 5.39 22.71
N LEU A 32 9.09 6.67 22.54
CA LEU A 32 8.97 7.70 23.59
C LEU A 32 7.51 8.06 23.85
N GLY A 33 6.66 8.12 22.82
CA GLY A 33 5.23 8.30 22.96
C GLY A 33 4.62 7.18 23.80
N SER A 34 4.87 5.93 23.46
CA SER A 34 4.41 4.78 24.25
C SER A 34 4.99 4.73 25.66
N LEU A 35 6.22 5.20 25.89
CA LEU A 35 6.87 5.27 27.20
C LEU A 35 6.41 6.49 28.03
N LEU A 36 6.12 7.64 27.40
CA LEU A 36 5.77 8.88 28.09
C LEU A 36 4.28 9.00 28.40
N PHE A 37 3.41 8.40 27.57
CA PHE A 37 1.96 8.44 27.75
C PHE A 37 1.38 7.21 28.46
N GLY A 38 2.23 6.35 29.02
CA GLY A 38 1.78 5.25 29.88
C GLY A 38 1.28 4.04 29.12
N GLY A 39 1.95 3.69 28.04
CA GLY A 39 2.08 2.37 27.41
C GLY A 39 0.90 1.41 27.46
N GLY A 40 -0.30 1.82 27.02
CA GLY A 40 -1.39 0.89 26.77
C GLY A 40 -1.79 1.00 25.30
N TYR A 41 -2.13 -0.13 24.68
CA TYR A 41 -2.88 -0.12 23.45
C TYR A 41 -4.32 0.32 23.73
N TYR A 42 -5.01 0.80 22.72
CA TYR A 42 -6.37 1.31 22.80
C TYR A 42 -7.25 0.54 21.82
N THR A 43 -8.48 0.26 22.22
CA THR A 43 -9.50 -0.23 21.28
C THR A 43 -9.91 0.90 20.33
N LEU A 44 -10.45 0.56 19.16
CA LEU A 44 -10.93 1.59 18.21
C LEU A 44 -11.96 2.55 18.87
N GLU A 45 -12.79 2.06 19.80
CA GLU A 45 -13.78 2.87 20.51
C GLU A 45 -13.16 3.87 21.51
N GLU A 46 -11.95 3.59 21.99
CA GLU A 46 -11.20 4.47 22.87
C GLU A 46 -10.36 5.49 22.10
N MET A 47 -10.19 5.32 20.79
CA MET A 47 -9.47 6.24 19.94
C MET A 47 -10.37 7.45 19.59
N GLU A 48 -9.94 8.64 19.96
CA GLU A 48 -10.72 9.85 19.76
C GLU A 48 -10.43 10.47 18.39
N TYR A 49 -11.47 10.64 17.58
CA TYR A 49 -11.39 11.43 16.36
C TYR A 49 -11.49 12.93 16.69
N VAL A 50 -10.47 13.68 16.29
CA VAL A 50 -10.46 15.14 16.40
C VAL A 50 -10.26 15.72 15.00
N ARG A 51 -11.28 16.46 14.51
CA ARG A 51 -11.18 17.11 13.19
C ARG A 51 -10.04 18.13 13.19
N PRO A 52 -9.05 18.01 12.27
CA PRO A 52 -7.93 18.94 12.21
C PRO A 52 -8.35 20.39 11.91
N ASP A 53 -7.76 21.34 12.61
CA ASP A 53 -7.89 22.78 12.31
C ASP A 53 -6.78 23.19 11.34
N MET A 54 -7.12 23.27 10.05
CA MET A 54 -6.16 23.60 9.00
C MET A 54 -5.54 24.99 9.14
N ALA A 55 -6.27 25.95 9.72
CA ALA A 55 -5.71 27.28 9.95
C ALA A 55 -4.65 27.25 11.06
N GLN A 56 -4.89 26.49 12.13
CA GLN A 56 -3.94 26.29 13.20
C GLN A 56 -2.71 25.50 12.71
N LEU A 57 -2.91 24.47 11.90
CA LEU A 57 -1.81 23.68 11.30
C LEU A 57 -0.94 24.56 10.38
N GLN A 58 -1.55 25.40 9.54
CA GLN A 58 -0.81 26.33 8.69
C GLN A 58 0.00 27.33 9.52
N GLN A 59 -0.57 27.88 10.59
CA GLN A 59 0.15 28.75 11.50
C GLN A 59 1.33 28.03 12.15
N LEU A 60 1.14 26.78 12.60
CA LEU A 60 2.23 25.99 13.19
C LEU A 60 3.37 25.74 12.18
N ILE A 61 3.03 25.44 10.93
CA ILE A 61 4.02 25.27 9.85
C ILE A 61 4.84 26.56 9.68
N ASP A 62 4.17 27.71 9.60
CA ASP A 62 4.84 29.00 9.44
C ASP A 62 5.76 29.32 10.62
N GLU A 63 5.26 29.19 11.85
CA GLU A 63 6.04 29.43 13.08
C GLU A 63 7.20 28.45 13.24
N SER A 64 7.02 27.18 12.86
CA SER A 64 8.08 26.17 12.91
C SER A 64 9.18 26.43 11.88
N CYS A 65 8.83 26.86 10.66
CA CYS A 65 9.79 27.25 9.64
C CYS A 65 10.61 28.47 10.08
N ASP A 66 9.95 29.51 10.61
CA ASP A 66 10.63 30.71 11.09
C ASP A 66 11.58 30.40 12.26
N ARG A 67 11.11 29.58 13.23
CA ARG A 67 11.91 29.14 14.38
C ARG A 67 13.10 28.30 13.95
N ALA A 68 12.90 27.32 13.05
CA ALA A 68 13.97 26.45 12.57
C ALA A 68 15.05 27.20 11.77
N ALA A 69 14.65 28.23 11.00
CA ALA A 69 15.59 29.05 10.21
C ALA A 69 16.56 29.87 11.07
N GLU A 70 16.15 30.30 12.24
CA GLU A 70 16.93 31.15 13.14
C GLU A 70 17.65 30.37 14.27
N GLU A 71 17.26 29.10 14.49
CA GLU A 71 17.75 28.33 15.65
C GLU A 71 19.19 27.84 15.45
N THR A 72 19.99 28.02 16.50
CA THR A 72 21.40 27.61 16.55
C THR A 72 21.69 26.63 17.69
N ASN A 73 20.69 26.29 18.48
CA ASN A 73 20.77 25.31 19.56
C ASN A 73 20.06 24.00 19.12
N LEU A 74 20.84 22.93 18.98
CA LEU A 74 20.29 21.63 18.52
C LEU A 74 19.13 21.15 19.38
N ARG A 75 19.18 21.30 20.72
CA ARG A 75 18.11 20.85 21.60
C ARG A 75 16.78 21.58 21.34
N GLU A 76 16.85 22.90 21.12
CA GLU A 76 15.67 23.70 20.84
C GLU A 76 15.14 23.43 19.43
N LEU A 77 16.03 23.16 18.47
CA LEU A 77 15.63 22.74 17.12
C LEU A 77 14.96 21.36 17.13
N LEU A 78 15.51 20.38 17.87
CA LEU A 78 14.87 19.07 18.04
C LEU A 78 13.49 19.19 18.71
N ALA A 79 13.32 20.08 19.70
CA ALA A 79 12.02 20.34 20.28
C ALA A 79 11.04 20.94 19.27
N CYS A 80 11.50 21.82 18.38
CA CYS A 80 10.69 22.34 17.27
C CYS A 80 10.25 21.23 16.30
N ILE A 81 11.17 20.36 15.93
CA ILE A 81 10.89 19.20 15.06
C ILE A 81 9.86 18.27 15.71
N MET A 82 9.97 18.02 17.01
CA MET A 82 9.01 17.19 17.75
C MET A 82 7.61 17.79 17.76
N GLU A 83 7.49 19.10 18.04
CA GLU A 83 6.21 19.81 18.03
C GLU A 83 5.56 19.77 16.64
N PHE A 84 6.37 19.97 15.60
CA PHE A 84 5.94 19.89 14.21
C PHE A 84 5.42 18.49 13.88
N ASN A 85 6.19 17.43 14.12
CA ASN A 85 5.82 16.06 13.83
C ASN A 85 4.56 15.62 14.59
N ALA A 86 4.41 15.99 15.86
CA ALA A 86 3.24 15.65 16.65
C ALA A 86 1.93 16.19 16.03
N ALA A 87 1.95 17.40 15.48
CA ALA A 87 0.77 17.97 14.83
C ALA A 87 0.41 17.27 13.51
N PHE A 88 1.42 16.73 12.84
CA PHE A 88 1.20 15.88 11.65
C PHE A 88 0.66 14.51 12.03
N ASP A 89 1.17 13.90 13.10
CA ASP A 89 0.63 12.64 13.61
C ASP A 89 -0.84 12.79 14.03
N ASP A 90 -1.24 13.95 14.59
CA ASP A 90 -2.64 14.28 14.88
C ASP A 90 -3.49 14.27 13.60
N PHE A 91 -3.02 14.89 12.52
CA PHE A 91 -3.74 14.92 11.25
C PHE A 91 -3.89 13.51 10.64
N TYR A 92 -2.81 12.75 10.60
CA TYR A 92 -2.84 11.40 10.01
C TYR A 92 -3.62 10.41 10.88
N THR A 93 -3.62 10.58 12.19
CA THR A 93 -4.51 9.85 13.08
C THR A 93 -5.97 10.14 12.77
N ALA A 94 -6.32 11.41 12.57
CA ALA A 94 -7.69 11.78 12.17
C ALA A 94 -8.05 11.19 10.81
N GLN A 95 -7.14 11.21 9.82
CA GLN A 95 -7.37 10.61 8.51
C GLN A 95 -7.60 9.11 8.59
N ALA A 96 -6.76 8.39 9.36
CA ALA A 96 -6.89 6.94 9.54
C ALA A 96 -8.22 6.57 10.22
N LEU A 97 -8.60 7.26 11.29
CA LEU A 97 -9.87 7.03 11.98
C LEU A 97 -11.07 7.36 11.09
N ALA A 98 -11.01 8.47 10.32
CA ALA A 98 -12.08 8.80 9.37
C ALA A 98 -12.23 7.72 8.29
N MET A 99 -11.12 7.20 7.75
CA MET A 99 -11.12 6.10 6.79
C MET A 99 -11.73 4.83 7.37
N ILE A 100 -11.27 4.40 8.55
CA ILE A 100 -11.79 3.19 9.23
C ILE A 100 -13.31 3.31 9.40
N HIS A 101 -13.78 4.41 9.98
CA HIS A 101 -15.20 4.60 10.24
C HIS A 101 -16.04 4.72 8.96
N TYR A 102 -15.54 5.37 7.92
CA TYR A 102 -16.22 5.45 6.63
C TYR A 102 -16.29 4.07 5.96
N CYS A 103 -15.21 3.30 5.96
CA CYS A 103 -15.19 1.96 5.40
C CYS A 103 -16.08 0.96 6.17
N LYS A 104 -16.32 1.16 7.47
CA LYS A 104 -17.27 0.35 8.26
C LYS A 104 -18.72 0.57 7.85
N ASP A 105 -19.08 1.77 7.39
CA ASP A 105 -20.41 2.10 6.84
C ASP A 105 -20.29 3.22 5.81
N MET A 106 -20.14 2.87 4.53
CA MET A 106 -20.02 3.83 3.42
C MET A 106 -21.29 4.67 3.16
N THR A 107 -22.40 4.38 3.85
CA THR A 107 -23.61 5.19 3.80
C THR A 107 -23.62 6.30 4.86
N ASN A 108 -22.62 6.35 5.72
CA ASN A 108 -22.51 7.36 6.77
C ASN A 108 -21.92 8.67 6.24
N ALA A 109 -22.81 9.60 5.87
CA ALA A 109 -22.43 10.90 5.31
C ALA A 109 -21.54 11.76 6.22
N GLN A 110 -21.53 11.53 7.56
CA GLN A 110 -20.63 12.24 8.45
C GLN A 110 -19.20 11.77 8.25
N TRP A 111 -18.97 10.46 8.27
CA TRP A 111 -17.63 9.90 8.08
C TRP A 111 -17.11 10.08 6.65
N GLU A 112 -17.99 10.05 5.66
CA GLU A 112 -17.65 10.44 4.29
C GLU A 112 -17.10 11.89 4.26
N ALA A 113 -17.80 12.83 4.90
CA ALA A 113 -17.36 14.22 4.95
C ALA A 113 -16.03 14.43 5.71
N GLU A 114 -15.78 13.66 6.78
CA GLU A 114 -14.51 13.73 7.52
C GLU A 114 -13.35 13.10 6.73
N TYR A 115 -13.59 11.97 6.06
CA TYR A 115 -12.61 11.35 5.18
C TYR A 115 -12.23 12.28 4.01
N ASN A 116 -13.23 12.82 3.31
CA ASN A 116 -13.02 13.76 2.21
C ASN A 116 -12.27 15.02 2.67
N PHE A 117 -12.61 15.54 3.87
CA PHE A 117 -11.89 16.68 4.44
C PHE A 117 -10.39 16.37 4.63
N CYS A 118 -10.05 15.23 5.20
CA CYS A 118 -8.65 14.87 5.42
C CYS A 118 -7.91 14.65 4.09
N THR A 119 -8.49 13.89 3.15
CA THR A 119 -7.84 13.60 1.86
C THR A 119 -7.61 14.85 1.02
N GLU A 120 -8.58 15.77 0.97
CA GLU A 120 -8.47 17.02 0.19
C GLU A 120 -7.44 18.02 0.79
N ASN A 121 -7.16 17.93 2.08
CA ASN A 121 -6.19 18.81 2.74
C ASN A 121 -4.77 18.19 2.85
N ALA A 122 -4.61 16.90 2.56
CA ALA A 122 -3.33 16.21 2.68
C ALA A 122 -2.22 16.86 1.83
N ALA A 123 -2.53 17.29 0.60
CA ALA A 123 -1.58 17.96 -0.28
C ALA A 123 -1.00 19.25 0.31
N THR A 124 -1.85 20.06 0.97
CA THR A 124 -1.41 21.29 1.64
C THR A 124 -0.43 20.99 2.77
N LEU A 125 -0.69 19.93 3.53
CA LEU A 125 0.22 19.51 4.60
C LEU A 125 1.54 18.98 4.05
N THR A 126 1.50 18.19 2.99
CA THR A 126 2.69 17.69 2.32
C THR A 126 3.60 18.84 1.86
N ALA A 127 3.02 19.88 1.25
CA ALA A 127 3.76 21.09 0.90
C ALA A 127 4.38 21.77 2.14
N GLY A 128 3.68 21.75 3.25
CA GLY A 128 4.17 22.26 4.55
C GLY A 128 5.35 21.45 5.09
N VAL A 129 5.30 20.12 4.98
CA VAL A 129 6.40 19.21 5.37
C VAL A 129 7.62 19.47 4.50
N ASP A 130 7.48 19.48 3.18
CA ASP A 130 8.57 19.77 2.26
C ASP A 130 9.24 21.11 2.61
N ARG A 131 8.45 22.17 2.82
CA ARG A 131 8.95 23.47 3.21
C ARG A 131 9.75 23.43 4.52
N PHE A 132 9.25 22.76 5.55
CA PHE A 132 9.92 22.65 6.84
C PHE A 132 11.25 21.90 6.73
N TYR A 133 11.27 20.75 6.04
CA TYR A 133 12.51 19.98 5.86
C TYR A 133 13.53 20.72 4.99
N ARG A 134 13.13 21.53 4.02
CA ARG A 134 14.05 22.43 3.28
C ARG A 134 14.65 23.51 4.17
N VAL A 135 13.91 24.02 5.14
CA VAL A 135 14.45 24.93 6.15
C VAL A 135 15.49 24.22 7.03
N LEU A 136 15.22 22.98 7.44
CA LEU A 136 16.19 22.16 8.18
C LEU A 136 17.44 21.85 7.35
N ALA A 137 17.30 21.53 6.07
CA ALA A 137 18.38 21.30 5.11
C ALA A 137 19.32 22.53 5.00
N ALA A 138 18.76 23.74 5.07
CA ALA A 138 19.51 25.00 5.03
C ALA A 138 20.04 25.45 6.41
N SER A 139 19.72 24.73 7.48
CA SER A 139 20.13 25.09 8.86
C SER A 139 21.63 24.94 9.07
N SER A 140 22.20 25.79 9.92
CA SER A 140 23.58 25.65 10.40
C SER A 140 23.82 24.41 11.27
N LEU A 141 22.75 23.73 11.67
CA LEU A 141 22.76 22.49 12.45
C LEU A 141 22.58 21.24 11.60
N ARG A 142 22.49 21.36 10.26
CA ARG A 142 22.29 20.23 9.32
C ARG A 142 23.21 19.06 9.62
N ASP A 143 24.53 19.28 9.69
CA ASP A 143 25.52 18.22 9.94
C ASP A 143 25.26 17.46 11.25
N GLN A 144 24.66 18.13 12.25
CA GLN A 144 24.31 17.50 13.53
C GLN A 144 23.00 16.71 13.41
N LEU A 145 22.06 17.20 12.62
CA LEU A 145 20.80 16.49 12.32
C LEU A 145 21.04 15.25 11.45
N GLU A 146 22.01 15.28 10.54
CA GLU A 146 22.40 14.13 9.69
C GLU A 146 23.27 13.09 10.40
N SER A 147 23.42 13.19 11.74
CA SER A 147 24.04 12.11 12.50
C SER A 147 23.16 10.85 12.52
N GLU A 148 23.80 9.68 12.70
CA GLU A 148 23.07 8.41 12.82
C GLU A 148 22.06 8.36 13.99
N GLU A 149 22.21 9.27 14.97
CA GLU A 149 21.31 9.39 16.12
C GLU A 149 19.96 10.01 15.74
N TYR A 150 19.89 10.81 14.65
CA TYR A 150 18.70 11.55 14.26
C TYR A 150 18.19 11.13 12.87
N PHE A 151 18.62 11.83 11.82
CA PHE A 151 18.10 11.60 10.46
C PHE A 151 18.97 10.65 9.61
N GLY A 152 20.21 10.44 9.98
CA GLY A 152 21.19 9.71 9.18
C GLY A 152 21.89 10.58 8.13
N ALA A 153 22.99 10.05 7.59
CA ALA A 153 23.79 10.75 6.61
C ALA A 153 23.00 11.01 5.31
N ASP A 154 23.26 12.17 4.71
CA ASP A 154 22.71 12.58 3.40
C ASP A 154 21.17 12.71 3.35
N PHE A 155 20.48 12.68 4.51
CA PHE A 155 19.01 12.75 4.57
C PHE A 155 18.46 14.02 3.91
N PHE A 156 19.12 15.17 4.13
CA PHE A 156 18.64 16.44 3.59
C PHE A 156 19.08 16.74 2.17
N ASP A 157 19.85 15.87 1.51
CA ASP A 157 20.26 16.08 0.11
C ASP A 157 19.03 16.16 -0.82
N ASP A 158 17.99 15.43 -0.51
CA ASP A 158 16.75 15.43 -1.25
C ASP A 158 15.95 16.74 -1.10
N TYR A 159 16.22 17.51 -0.05
CA TYR A 159 15.58 18.80 0.20
C TYR A 159 16.41 20.00 -0.30
N GLU A 160 17.48 19.74 -1.05
CA GLU A 160 18.25 20.79 -1.72
C GLU A 160 17.56 21.25 -3.02
N GLY A 161 17.78 22.52 -3.39
CA GLY A 161 17.23 23.09 -4.62
C GLY A 161 15.80 23.64 -4.48
N GLU A 162 15.09 23.76 -5.60
CA GLU A 162 13.71 24.28 -5.63
C GLU A 162 12.70 23.20 -5.31
N SER A 163 11.66 23.56 -4.55
CA SER A 163 10.53 22.66 -4.26
C SER A 163 9.67 22.48 -5.49
N ILE A 164 9.16 21.24 -5.66
CA ILE A 164 8.09 20.99 -6.63
C ILE A 164 6.71 21.40 -6.08
N PHE A 165 6.60 21.64 -4.77
CA PHE A 165 5.35 21.99 -4.08
C PHE A 165 5.07 23.49 -4.17
N ASP A 166 4.91 24.01 -5.38
CA ASP A 166 4.33 25.31 -5.57
C ASP A 166 2.79 25.30 -5.45
N GLU A 167 2.16 26.46 -5.59
CA GLU A 167 0.71 26.61 -5.47
C GLU A 167 -0.03 25.80 -6.56
N GLU A 168 0.50 25.72 -7.77
CA GLU A 168 -0.10 25.00 -8.89
C GLU A 168 -0.04 23.48 -8.67
N PHE A 169 1.13 22.95 -8.29
CA PHE A 169 1.29 21.54 -7.99
C PHE A 169 0.40 21.09 -6.82
N THR A 170 0.38 21.86 -5.73
CA THR A 170 -0.48 21.58 -4.56
C THR A 170 -1.96 21.58 -4.93
N ALA A 171 -2.39 22.52 -5.80
CA ALA A 171 -3.77 22.58 -6.29
C ALA A 171 -4.11 21.36 -7.18
N MET A 172 -3.19 20.89 -8.02
CA MET A 172 -3.38 19.69 -8.83
C MET A 172 -3.53 18.43 -7.95
N LEU A 173 -2.71 18.26 -6.92
CA LEU A 173 -2.84 17.15 -5.99
C LEU A 173 -4.16 17.19 -5.20
N THR A 174 -4.59 18.38 -4.79
CA THR A 174 -5.91 18.56 -4.15
C THR A 174 -7.05 18.20 -5.11
N GLN A 175 -6.92 18.53 -6.40
CA GLN A 175 -7.91 18.16 -7.41
C GLN A 175 -7.92 16.65 -7.66
N GLU A 176 -6.75 16.00 -7.64
CA GLU A 176 -6.65 14.54 -7.72
C GLU A 176 -7.41 13.86 -6.57
N ALA A 177 -7.20 14.32 -5.34
CA ALA A 177 -7.93 13.80 -4.17
C ALA A 177 -9.46 13.96 -4.30
N LYS A 178 -9.93 15.09 -4.85
CA LYS A 178 -11.37 15.28 -5.12
C LYS A 178 -11.93 14.29 -6.13
N LEU A 179 -11.21 14.03 -7.21
CA LEU A 179 -11.64 13.04 -8.21
C LEU A 179 -11.65 11.62 -7.62
N GLN A 180 -10.73 11.30 -6.73
CA GLN A 180 -10.73 10.03 -5.99
C GLN A 180 -11.96 9.93 -5.06
N ASN A 181 -12.29 11.00 -4.34
CA ASN A 181 -13.48 11.06 -3.49
C ASN A 181 -14.77 10.94 -4.33
N ASP A 182 -14.83 11.60 -5.51
CA ASP A 182 -15.95 11.47 -6.44
C ASP A 182 -16.12 10.03 -6.92
N TYR A 183 -15.01 9.30 -7.17
CA TYR A 183 -15.06 7.88 -7.51
C TYR A 183 -15.68 7.06 -6.37
N PHE A 184 -15.25 7.26 -5.13
CA PHE A 184 -15.82 6.56 -3.97
C PHE A 184 -17.29 6.90 -3.74
N ALA A 185 -17.70 8.14 -3.98
CA ALA A 185 -19.11 8.54 -3.88
C ALA A 185 -19.99 7.81 -4.92
N VAL A 186 -19.50 7.65 -6.16
CA VAL A 186 -20.18 6.86 -7.20
C VAL A 186 -20.22 5.38 -6.82
N TYR A 187 -19.12 4.84 -6.31
CA TYR A 187 -19.03 3.46 -5.86
C TYR A 187 -20.02 3.16 -4.72
N ALA A 188 -20.02 3.97 -3.68
CA ALA A 188 -20.95 3.85 -2.56
C ALA A 188 -22.42 4.03 -3.00
N GLY A 189 -22.68 4.91 -3.96
CA GLY A 189 -24.01 5.15 -4.52
C GLY A 189 -24.62 3.95 -5.26
N ALA A 190 -23.81 2.96 -5.66
CA ALA A 190 -24.30 1.75 -6.32
C ALA A 190 -25.02 0.80 -5.35
N GLY A 191 -24.72 0.85 -4.05
CA GLY A 191 -25.38 0.01 -3.03
C GLY A 191 -25.38 -1.48 -3.38
N ASP A 192 -26.56 -2.10 -3.37
CA ASP A 192 -26.74 -3.56 -3.64
C ASP A 192 -26.78 -3.93 -5.14
N VAL A 193 -26.50 -3.00 -6.05
CA VAL A 193 -26.47 -3.33 -7.49
C VAL A 193 -25.30 -4.26 -7.77
N ASP A 194 -25.57 -5.37 -8.49
CA ASP A 194 -24.50 -6.27 -8.91
C ASP A 194 -23.49 -5.54 -9.79
N TYR A 195 -22.28 -5.38 -9.29
CA TYR A 195 -21.18 -4.66 -9.94
C TYR A 195 -20.80 -5.25 -11.32
N TYR A 196 -21.07 -6.51 -11.57
CA TYR A 196 -20.81 -7.18 -12.86
C TYR A 196 -22.00 -7.15 -13.82
N SER A 197 -23.09 -6.45 -13.47
CA SER A 197 -24.30 -6.33 -14.28
C SER A 197 -24.19 -5.21 -15.34
N GLU A 198 -24.96 -5.37 -16.46
CA GLU A 198 -25.15 -4.29 -17.44
C GLU A 198 -25.85 -3.08 -16.82
N GLU A 199 -26.65 -3.28 -15.78
CA GLU A 199 -27.31 -2.21 -15.03
C GLU A 199 -26.28 -1.33 -14.31
N PHE A 200 -25.35 -1.93 -13.57
CA PHE A 200 -24.26 -1.20 -12.91
C PHE A 200 -23.44 -0.39 -13.93
N MET A 201 -23.01 -1.01 -15.02
CA MET A 201 -22.21 -0.34 -16.04
C MET A 201 -22.93 0.84 -16.68
N THR A 202 -24.25 0.75 -16.85
CA THR A 202 -25.06 1.83 -17.42
C THR A 202 -25.26 2.99 -16.45
N LEU A 203 -25.49 2.70 -15.16
CA LEU A 203 -25.82 3.71 -14.15
C LEU A 203 -24.58 4.37 -13.53
N TYR A 204 -23.54 3.60 -13.30
CA TYR A 204 -22.36 4.00 -12.53
C TYR A 204 -21.04 3.87 -13.29
N GLY A 205 -20.84 2.77 -14.01
CA GLY A 205 -19.57 2.44 -14.67
C GLY A 205 -19.10 3.50 -15.65
N ARG A 206 -20.03 4.12 -16.43
CA ARG A 206 -19.66 5.19 -17.36
C ARG A 206 -19.21 6.47 -16.65
N GLN A 207 -19.79 6.78 -15.51
CA GLN A 207 -19.36 7.92 -14.69
C GLN A 207 -17.98 7.66 -14.09
N MET A 208 -17.75 6.45 -13.56
CA MET A 208 -16.42 6.05 -13.09
C MET A 208 -15.37 6.12 -14.20
N ALA A 209 -15.69 5.61 -15.40
CA ALA A 209 -14.80 5.69 -16.54
C ALA A 209 -14.45 7.14 -16.92
N GLN A 210 -15.41 8.07 -16.80
CA GLN A 210 -15.16 9.50 -17.06
C GLN A 210 -14.23 10.10 -16.00
N ILE A 211 -14.41 9.74 -14.72
CA ILE A 211 -13.50 10.15 -13.64
C ILE A 211 -12.07 9.65 -13.91
N LEU A 212 -11.90 8.42 -14.42
CA LEU A 212 -10.58 7.92 -14.78
C LEU A 212 -9.95 8.74 -15.92
N VAL A 213 -10.72 9.14 -16.94
CA VAL A 213 -10.21 10.05 -17.98
C VAL A 213 -9.67 11.34 -17.37
N GLU A 214 -10.43 11.96 -16.48
CA GLU A 214 -10.04 13.20 -15.80
C GLU A 214 -8.79 13.02 -14.92
N LEU A 215 -8.72 11.92 -14.18
CA LEU A 215 -7.55 11.56 -13.38
C LEU A 215 -6.30 11.37 -14.24
N VAL A 216 -6.41 10.64 -15.37
CA VAL A 216 -5.25 10.40 -16.25
C VAL A 216 -4.74 11.72 -16.86
N LEU A 217 -5.64 12.59 -17.31
CA LEU A 217 -5.27 13.92 -17.83
C LEU A 217 -4.55 14.74 -16.76
N LEU A 218 -5.12 14.82 -15.57
CA LEU A 218 -4.54 15.57 -14.46
C LEU A 218 -3.17 14.99 -14.04
N ARG A 219 -3.03 13.68 -13.97
CA ARG A 219 -1.80 12.99 -13.60
C ARG A 219 -0.69 13.16 -14.62
N GLN A 220 -1.02 13.23 -15.92
CA GLN A 220 -0.05 13.59 -16.95
C GLN A 220 0.47 15.03 -16.74
N GLN A 221 -0.41 15.99 -16.40
CA GLN A 221 -0.02 17.36 -16.08
C GLN A 221 0.82 17.45 -14.80
N ILE A 222 0.45 16.70 -13.74
CA ILE A 222 1.23 16.58 -12.50
C ILE A 222 2.67 16.13 -12.80
N SER A 223 2.83 15.06 -13.58
CA SER A 223 4.17 14.54 -13.90
C SER A 223 5.00 15.49 -14.76
N GLU A 224 4.37 16.21 -15.69
CA GLU A 224 5.03 17.24 -16.52
C GLU A 224 5.48 18.43 -15.65
N HIS A 225 4.60 18.91 -14.75
CA HIS A 225 4.92 19.99 -13.81
C HIS A 225 6.09 19.61 -12.88
N ALA A 226 6.10 18.38 -12.38
CA ALA A 226 7.17 17.85 -11.55
C ALA A 226 8.47 17.54 -12.32
N GLY A 227 8.50 17.75 -13.64
CA GLY A 227 9.68 17.61 -14.49
C GLY A 227 10.07 16.16 -14.82
N TYR A 228 9.13 15.23 -14.78
CA TYR A 228 9.35 13.84 -15.16
C TYR A 228 9.02 13.58 -16.63
N ASP A 229 9.75 12.65 -17.25
CA ASP A 229 9.57 12.29 -18.66
C ASP A 229 8.26 11.49 -18.91
N SER A 230 7.68 10.89 -17.86
CA SER A 230 6.42 10.14 -17.92
C SER A 230 5.75 10.03 -16.55
N TYR A 231 4.43 9.81 -16.55
CA TYR A 231 3.70 9.57 -15.31
C TYR A 231 4.18 8.29 -14.58
N ALA A 232 4.55 7.24 -15.31
CA ALA A 232 5.11 6.04 -14.70
C ALA A 232 6.42 6.33 -13.94
N ALA A 233 7.33 7.14 -14.52
CA ALA A 233 8.56 7.53 -13.85
C ALA A 233 8.27 8.40 -12.61
N PHE A 234 7.31 9.31 -12.71
CA PHE A 234 6.83 10.11 -11.58
C PHE A 234 6.27 9.23 -10.47
N ALA A 235 5.30 8.36 -10.78
CA ALA A 235 4.63 7.54 -9.77
C ALA A 235 5.59 6.54 -9.11
N TYR A 236 6.52 5.92 -9.85
CA TYR A 236 7.53 5.02 -9.29
C TYR A 236 8.44 5.72 -8.30
N SER A 237 8.83 6.95 -8.62
CA SER A 237 9.66 7.77 -7.75
C SER A 237 8.85 8.41 -6.63
N TYR A 238 7.78 9.11 -6.99
CA TYR A 238 7.02 9.97 -6.09
C TYR A 238 6.10 9.20 -5.15
N TYR A 239 5.23 8.31 -5.68
CA TYR A 239 4.26 7.59 -4.85
C TYR A 239 4.83 6.32 -4.22
N HIS A 240 5.80 5.67 -4.86
CA HIS A 240 6.21 4.33 -4.46
C HIS A 240 7.67 4.22 -4.02
N ALA A 241 8.47 5.30 -4.11
CA ALA A 241 9.88 5.35 -3.72
C ALA A 241 10.70 4.12 -4.20
N ARG A 242 10.43 3.65 -5.43
CA ARG A 242 11.04 2.44 -5.98
C ARG A 242 12.50 2.64 -6.34
N ASP A 243 13.34 1.69 -5.97
CA ASP A 243 14.75 1.61 -6.33
C ASP A 243 15.02 0.97 -7.72
N PHE A 244 13.96 0.83 -8.53
CA PHE A 244 14.00 0.35 -9.92
C PHE A 244 13.13 1.21 -10.84
N ALA A 245 13.49 1.21 -12.15
CA ALA A 245 12.81 2.01 -13.15
C ALA A 245 11.63 1.26 -13.81
N PRO A 246 10.60 1.96 -14.36
CA PRO A 246 9.49 1.34 -15.08
C PRO A 246 9.92 0.41 -16.22
N GLU A 247 11.03 0.70 -16.89
CA GLU A 247 11.56 -0.10 -18.01
C GLU A 247 11.94 -1.53 -17.60
N GLN A 248 12.37 -1.73 -16.35
CA GLN A 248 12.71 -3.06 -15.82
C GLN A 248 11.46 -3.93 -15.71
N THR A 249 10.31 -3.34 -15.38
CA THR A 249 9.06 -4.07 -15.27
C THR A 249 8.46 -4.43 -16.63
N VAL A 250 8.75 -3.70 -17.71
CA VAL A 250 8.24 -4.02 -19.06
C VAL A 250 8.70 -5.42 -19.52
N SER A 251 9.98 -5.74 -19.36
CA SER A 251 10.51 -7.08 -19.71
C SER A 251 9.94 -8.17 -18.81
N TYR A 252 9.82 -7.90 -17.50
CA TYR A 252 9.24 -8.82 -16.54
C TYR A 252 7.77 -9.15 -16.87
N LEU A 253 6.96 -8.15 -17.20
CA LEU A 253 5.57 -8.35 -17.62
C LEU A 253 5.47 -9.13 -18.95
N ALA A 254 6.41 -8.93 -19.85
CA ALA A 254 6.48 -9.72 -21.11
C ALA A 254 6.81 -11.19 -20.84
N ASP A 255 7.70 -11.50 -19.90
CA ASP A 255 8.03 -12.87 -19.49
C ASP A 255 6.84 -13.56 -18.81
N ILE A 256 6.12 -12.86 -17.93
CA ILE A 256 4.88 -13.37 -17.33
C ILE A 256 3.86 -13.72 -18.41
N ARG A 257 3.66 -12.82 -19.37
CA ARG A 257 2.73 -13.06 -20.48
C ARG A 257 3.14 -14.27 -21.32
N ALA A 258 4.43 -14.46 -21.57
CA ALA A 258 4.92 -15.55 -22.38
C ALA A 258 4.85 -16.92 -21.67
N GLU A 259 5.15 -16.95 -20.38
CA GLU A 259 5.32 -18.19 -19.64
C GLU A 259 4.09 -18.58 -18.79
N LEU A 260 3.47 -17.63 -18.10
CA LEU A 260 2.39 -17.94 -17.13
C LEU A 260 1.00 -17.86 -17.74
N VAL A 261 0.75 -16.96 -18.70
CA VAL A 261 -0.58 -16.86 -19.35
C VAL A 261 -1.01 -18.17 -20.01
N PRO A 262 -0.14 -18.92 -20.76
CA PRO A 262 -0.55 -20.20 -21.30
C PRO A 262 -0.90 -21.25 -20.23
N LEU A 263 -0.19 -21.27 -19.11
CA LEU A 263 -0.49 -22.14 -17.98
C LEU A 263 -1.84 -21.75 -17.33
N TYR A 264 -2.05 -20.47 -17.06
CA TYR A 264 -3.30 -19.94 -16.54
C TYR A 264 -4.50 -20.33 -17.43
N GLN A 265 -4.40 -20.10 -18.73
CA GLN A 265 -5.45 -20.46 -19.69
C GLN A 265 -5.70 -21.98 -19.72
N GLN A 266 -4.65 -22.79 -19.66
CA GLN A 266 -4.80 -24.26 -19.61
C GLN A 266 -5.61 -24.67 -18.38
N LEU A 267 -5.27 -24.13 -17.20
CA LEU A 267 -5.90 -24.48 -15.92
C LEU A 267 -7.35 -23.99 -15.87
N THR A 268 -7.60 -22.73 -16.23
CA THR A 268 -8.95 -22.15 -16.20
C THR A 268 -9.90 -22.74 -17.24
N THR A 269 -9.37 -23.20 -18.39
CA THR A 269 -10.18 -23.83 -19.45
C THR A 269 -10.47 -25.30 -19.15
N SER A 270 -9.61 -26.00 -18.40
CA SER A 270 -9.82 -27.43 -18.07
C SER A 270 -11.01 -27.67 -17.16
N GLY A 271 -11.43 -26.66 -16.40
CA GLY A 271 -12.69 -26.64 -15.64
C GLY A 271 -12.73 -27.51 -14.39
N ASP A 272 -11.71 -28.35 -14.15
CA ASP A 272 -11.65 -29.23 -12.99
C ASP A 272 -10.23 -29.31 -12.43
N LEU A 273 -9.90 -28.35 -11.56
CA LEU A 273 -8.65 -28.37 -10.80
C LEU A 273 -8.76 -29.20 -9.52
N GLY A 274 -9.92 -29.78 -9.24
CA GLY A 274 -10.20 -30.47 -7.98
C GLY A 274 -10.08 -29.57 -6.77
N ILE A 275 -10.23 -28.24 -6.97
CA ILE A 275 -10.26 -27.25 -5.90
C ILE A 275 -11.70 -27.04 -5.49
N ILE A 276 -11.97 -27.15 -4.20
CA ILE A 276 -13.29 -26.91 -3.61
C ILE A 276 -13.20 -25.62 -2.83
N LEU A 277 -14.06 -24.67 -3.14
CA LEU A 277 -14.22 -23.47 -2.35
C LEU A 277 -15.20 -23.78 -1.21
N TYR A 278 -14.66 -24.00 -0.01
CA TYR A 278 -15.47 -24.24 1.17
C TYR A 278 -16.04 -22.94 1.72
N GLU A 279 -17.22 -23.03 2.33
CA GLU A 279 -17.79 -21.94 3.10
C GLU A 279 -16.93 -21.67 4.35
N SER A 280 -16.69 -20.39 4.63
CA SER A 280 -16.02 -19.91 5.82
C SER A 280 -16.93 -18.92 6.57
N ASN A 281 -16.54 -18.51 7.74
CA ASN A 281 -17.19 -17.47 8.53
C ASN A 281 -16.15 -16.83 9.45
N GLU A 282 -16.53 -15.75 10.10
CA GLU A 282 -15.67 -15.00 11.02
C GLU A 282 -14.94 -15.91 12.02
N THR A 283 -15.64 -16.84 12.67
CA THR A 283 -15.04 -17.75 13.65
C THR A 283 -13.98 -18.68 13.04
N LEU A 284 -14.22 -19.21 11.85
CA LEU A 284 -13.28 -20.10 11.17
C LEU A 284 -12.07 -19.32 10.63
N THR A 285 -12.31 -18.13 10.12
CA THR A 285 -11.28 -17.23 9.62
C THR A 285 -10.37 -16.77 10.76
N TYR A 286 -10.96 -16.34 11.88
CA TYR A 286 -10.21 -15.99 13.09
C TYR A 286 -9.37 -17.15 13.60
N ALA A 287 -10.00 -18.33 13.79
CA ALA A 287 -9.31 -19.50 14.33
C ALA A 287 -8.13 -19.97 13.45
N TYR A 288 -8.23 -19.76 12.12
CA TYR A 288 -7.14 -20.09 11.22
C TYR A 288 -5.90 -19.22 11.49
N VAL A 289 -6.09 -17.90 11.58
CA VAL A 289 -4.99 -16.95 11.84
C VAL A 289 -4.45 -17.09 13.26
N GLU A 290 -5.33 -17.32 14.26
CA GLU A 290 -4.92 -17.64 15.63
C GLU A 290 -3.99 -18.86 15.71
N ASN A 291 -4.38 -19.94 15.05
CA ASN A 291 -3.58 -21.18 15.06
C ASN A 291 -2.21 -20.98 14.41
N MET A 292 -2.15 -20.29 13.25
CA MET A 292 -0.87 -20.06 12.57
C MET A 292 0.03 -19.12 13.38
N ALA A 293 -0.50 -18.02 13.91
CA ALA A 293 0.27 -17.05 14.68
C ALA A 293 0.88 -17.69 15.94
N ASN A 294 0.09 -18.49 16.66
CA ASN A 294 0.57 -19.26 17.83
C ASN A 294 1.62 -20.30 17.45
N ALA A 295 1.49 -20.96 16.30
CA ALA A 295 2.47 -21.95 15.84
C ALA A 295 3.79 -21.29 15.37
N MET A 296 3.74 -20.11 14.77
CA MET A 296 4.93 -19.33 14.40
C MET A 296 5.66 -18.75 15.61
N GLY A 297 4.91 -18.29 16.62
CA GLY A 297 5.47 -17.75 17.87
C GLY A 297 6.16 -16.40 17.72
N GLY A 298 6.91 -15.99 18.76
CA GLY A 298 7.70 -14.75 18.77
C GLY A 298 6.87 -13.50 18.49
N THR A 299 7.45 -12.54 17.78
CA THR A 299 6.80 -11.26 17.43
C THR A 299 5.44 -11.44 16.74
N ILE A 300 5.26 -12.50 15.94
CA ILE A 300 3.99 -12.78 15.24
C ILE A 300 2.88 -13.16 16.23
N ALA A 301 3.19 -14.01 17.21
CA ALA A 301 2.23 -14.36 18.26
C ALA A 301 1.92 -13.17 19.19
N ASP A 302 2.93 -12.33 19.49
CA ASP A 302 2.77 -11.11 20.27
C ASP A 302 1.87 -10.09 19.54
N ALA A 303 2.07 -9.91 18.24
CA ALA A 303 1.24 -9.07 17.39
C ALA A 303 -0.21 -9.56 17.35
N PHE A 304 -0.44 -10.86 17.19
CA PHE A 304 -1.78 -11.45 17.23
C PHE A 304 -2.47 -11.22 18.57
N TRP A 305 -1.74 -11.41 19.67
CA TRP A 305 -2.29 -11.15 21.01
C TRP A 305 -2.70 -9.68 21.17
N VAL A 306 -1.86 -8.72 20.73
CA VAL A 306 -2.21 -7.28 20.77
C VAL A 306 -3.44 -6.99 19.91
N MET A 307 -3.46 -7.48 18.67
CA MET A 307 -4.58 -7.28 17.76
C MET A 307 -5.91 -7.74 18.38
N THR A 308 -5.90 -8.88 19.06
CA THR A 308 -7.12 -9.50 19.58
C THR A 308 -7.51 -9.00 20.98
N GLU A 309 -6.55 -8.71 21.86
CA GLU A 309 -6.83 -8.19 23.20
C GLU A 309 -7.45 -6.78 23.18
N TYR A 310 -7.13 -6.00 22.13
CA TYR A 310 -7.57 -4.62 21.99
C TYR A 310 -8.58 -4.40 20.83
N ASP A 311 -9.16 -5.47 20.29
CA ASP A 311 -10.14 -5.42 19.20
C ASP A 311 -9.67 -4.56 18.00
N LEU A 312 -8.40 -4.73 17.60
CA LEU A 312 -7.77 -3.95 16.53
C LEU A 312 -8.04 -4.54 15.14
N TYR A 313 -9.22 -5.09 14.96
CA TYR A 313 -9.65 -5.67 13.69
C TYR A 313 -11.18 -5.63 13.54
N ASP A 314 -11.63 -5.63 12.31
CA ASP A 314 -13.04 -5.82 11.94
C ASP A 314 -13.14 -6.75 10.72
N ILE A 315 -13.45 -8.01 10.98
CA ILE A 315 -13.60 -9.08 9.96
C ILE A 315 -15.04 -9.58 9.85
N ALA A 316 -16.00 -8.88 10.45
CA ALA A 316 -17.42 -9.21 10.35
C ALA A 316 -17.98 -8.77 8.98
N PRO A 317 -18.87 -9.54 8.34
CA PRO A 317 -19.50 -9.13 7.08
C PRO A 317 -20.49 -7.98 7.30
N GLY A 318 -20.53 -7.04 6.35
CA GLY A 318 -21.47 -5.92 6.39
C GLY A 318 -21.89 -5.45 5.00
N ALA A 319 -23.20 -5.29 4.76
CA ALA A 319 -23.73 -4.89 3.47
C ALA A 319 -23.30 -3.47 3.04
N ASN A 320 -23.10 -2.57 4.00
CA ASN A 320 -22.67 -1.20 3.73
C ASN A 320 -21.15 -1.00 3.92
N LYS A 321 -20.43 -2.06 4.29
CA LYS A 321 -18.97 -2.00 4.43
C LYS A 321 -18.31 -1.85 3.06
N TYR A 322 -17.18 -1.17 3.03
CA TYR A 322 -16.30 -1.16 1.86
C TYR A 322 -15.93 -2.60 1.46
N ASN A 323 -16.11 -2.93 0.20
CA ASN A 323 -15.92 -4.31 -0.28
C ASN A 323 -14.44 -4.58 -0.63
N ALA A 324 -13.58 -4.41 0.35
CA ALA A 324 -12.16 -4.71 0.26
C ALA A 324 -11.60 -5.01 1.65
N SER A 325 -10.30 -5.23 1.72
CA SER A 325 -9.52 -5.35 2.96
C SER A 325 -8.39 -4.33 2.95
N PHE A 326 -7.91 -3.98 4.12
CA PHE A 326 -6.70 -3.19 4.33
C PHE A 326 -6.23 -3.29 5.78
N GLU A 327 -4.96 -3.01 5.98
CA GLU A 327 -4.40 -2.63 7.26
C GLU A 327 -4.08 -1.13 7.24
N ILE A 328 -4.18 -0.46 8.39
CA ILE A 328 -3.82 0.96 8.54
C ILE A 328 -3.24 1.26 9.92
N TYR A 329 -2.11 1.98 9.96
CA TYR A 329 -1.45 2.39 11.19
C TYR A 329 -2.03 3.70 11.75
N VAL A 330 -2.50 3.67 13.01
CA VAL A 330 -3.07 4.83 13.71
C VAL A 330 -1.99 5.48 14.57
N ARG A 331 -1.37 6.55 14.07
CA ARG A 331 -0.09 7.09 14.54
C ARG A 331 -0.04 7.45 16.00
N ASN A 332 -0.97 8.28 16.51
CA ASN A 332 -0.97 8.71 17.92
C ASN A 332 -1.18 7.58 18.91
N TYR A 333 -1.74 6.48 18.44
CA TYR A 333 -1.97 5.28 19.24
C TYR A 333 -0.90 4.20 19.02
N ALA A 334 0.06 4.48 18.13
CA ALA A 334 1.14 3.56 17.76
C ALA A 334 0.64 2.14 17.48
N THR A 335 -0.46 2.03 16.73
CA THR A 335 -1.23 0.80 16.63
C THR A 335 -1.74 0.57 15.21
N PRO A 336 -1.47 -0.60 14.60
CA PRO A 336 -2.10 -1.01 13.35
C PRO A 336 -3.55 -1.47 13.59
N TYR A 337 -4.41 -1.37 12.56
CA TYR A 337 -5.80 -1.82 12.57
C TYR A 337 -6.14 -2.56 11.28
N VAL A 338 -6.71 -3.76 11.40
CA VAL A 338 -7.12 -4.61 10.26
C VAL A 338 -8.60 -4.44 9.96
N PHE A 339 -8.92 -4.22 8.70
CA PHE A 339 -10.27 -4.19 8.17
C PHE A 339 -10.45 -5.23 7.06
N LEU A 340 -11.54 -5.98 7.12
CA LEU A 340 -11.94 -6.95 6.11
C LEU A 340 -13.47 -7.01 6.00
N ASN A 341 -14.00 -6.95 4.76
CA ASN A 341 -15.38 -7.33 4.48
C ASN A 341 -15.36 -8.73 3.83
N PRO A 342 -15.59 -9.82 4.58
CA PRO A 342 -15.39 -11.18 4.11
C PRO A 342 -16.44 -11.59 3.08
N ASN A 343 -16.07 -12.48 2.17
CA ASN A 343 -16.96 -13.05 1.15
C ASN A 343 -17.62 -14.37 1.57
N GLY A 344 -17.28 -14.94 2.73
CA GLY A 344 -17.84 -16.15 3.27
C GLY A 344 -17.19 -17.44 2.76
N THR A 345 -15.98 -17.40 2.22
CA THR A 345 -15.26 -18.55 1.69
C THR A 345 -13.88 -18.73 2.31
N ASP A 346 -13.18 -19.81 1.94
CA ASP A 346 -11.81 -20.09 2.38
C ASP A 346 -10.81 -18.99 1.98
N TYR A 347 -11.13 -18.16 1.00
CA TYR A 347 -10.32 -16.97 0.68
C TYR A 347 -10.21 -16.00 1.86
N ASP A 348 -11.23 -15.87 2.70
CA ASP A 348 -11.19 -14.97 3.85
C ASP A 348 -10.07 -15.32 4.83
N LYS A 349 -9.68 -16.61 4.90
CA LYS A 349 -8.53 -17.06 5.72
C LYS A 349 -7.23 -16.51 5.18
N LEU A 350 -7.06 -16.55 3.87
CA LEU A 350 -5.86 -16.04 3.20
C LEU A 350 -5.84 -14.50 3.25
N THR A 351 -6.99 -13.86 3.01
CA THR A 351 -7.11 -12.39 3.09
C THR A 351 -6.83 -11.88 4.50
N PHE A 352 -7.36 -12.54 5.55
CA PHE A 352 -7.06 -12.15 6.91
C PHE A 352 -5.59 -12.41 7.28
N ALA A 353 -4.98 -13.48 6.76
CA ALA A 353 -3.55 -13.72 6.91
C ALA A 353 -2.71 -12.63 6.21
N HIS A 354 -3.15 -12.16 5.03
CA HIS A 354 -2.56 -11.04 4.30
C HIS A 354 -2.53 -9.77 5.14
N GLU A 355 -3.69 -9.30 5.60
CA GLU A 355 -3.79 -8.08 6.40
C GLU A 355 -3.06 -8.23 7.76
N PHE A 356 -3.07 -9.43 8.33
CA PHE A 356 -2.28 -9.72 9.51
C PHE A 356 -0.76 -9.68 9.24
N GLY A 357 -0.32 -9.97 8.02
CA GLY A 357 1.07 -9.78 7.60
C GLY A 357 1.51 -8.32 7.66
N HIS A 358 0.67 -7.40 7.15
CA HIS A 358 0.88 -5.95 7.30
C HIS A 358 0.87 -5.55 8.77
N PHE A 359 -0.13 -6.01 9.53
CA PHE A 359 -0.20 -5.75 10.98
C PHE A 359 1.09 -6.16 11.71
N CYS A 360 1.65 -7.34 11.40
CA CYS A 360 2.91 -7.80 12.01
C CYS A 360 4.08 -6.89 11.65
N ASN A 361 4.16 -6.42 10.41
CA ASN A 361 5.21 -5.51 9.98
C ASN A 361 5.10 -4.18 10.71
N ASP A 362 3.94 -3.55 10.73
CA ASP A 362 3.73 -2.26 11.38
C ASP A 362 3.82 -2.33 12.91
N TYR A 363 3.38 -3.43 13.50
CA TYR A 363 3.58 -3.71 14.92
C TYR A 363 5.07 -3.80 15.28
N ALA A 364 5.87 -4.52 14.48
CA ALA A 364 7.29 -4.73 14.75
C ALA A 364 8.16 -3.51 14.42
N SER A 365 7.77 -2.73 13.41
CA SER A 365 8.49 -1.56 12.94
C SER A 365 7.98 -0.24 13.55
N PHE A 366 6.95 -0.29 14.40
CA PHE A 366 6.26 0.90 14.95
C PHE A 366 5.75 1.85 13.86
N GLY A 367 5.16 1.29 12.79
CA GLY A 367 4.66 2.04 11.65
C GLY A 367 5.76 2.71 10.82
N SER A 368 7.00 2.23 10.95
CA SER A 368 8.08 2.64 10.04
C SER A 368 7.85 2.02 8.69
N VAL A 369 7.91 2.85 7.67
CA VAL A 369 7.41 2.45 6.38
C VAL A 369 8.48 1.79 5.53
N ALA A 370 8.21 0.57 5.13
CA ALA A 370 8.77 -0.05 3.95
C ALA A 370 8.15 0.53 2.67
N SER A 371 8.79 0.40 1.51
CA SER A 371 8.09 0.66 0.24
C SER A 371 6.89 -0.29 0.10
N VAL A 372 5.91 0.09 -0.70
CA VAL A 372 4.74 -0.77 -0.96
C VAL A 372 5.14 -2.16 -1.46
N ASP A 373 6.21 -2.24 -2.26
CA ASP A 373 6.73 -3.51 -2.77
C ASP A 373 7.26 -4.40 -1.64
N VAL A 374 7.90 -3.83 -0.60
CA VAL A 374 8.38 -4.56 0.59
C VAL A 374 7.22 -4.89 1.52
N SER A 375 6.30 -3.95 1.76
CA SER A 375 5.12 -4.17 2.61
C SER A 375 4.30 -5.36 2.12
N GLU A 376 4.11 -5.47 0.79
CA GLU A 376 3.41 -6.60 0.19
C GLU A 376 4.19 -7.93 0.26
N VAL A 377 5.50 -7.92 0.49
CA VAL A 377 6.22 -9.18 0.81
C VAL A 377 5.79 -9.71 2.16
N PHE A 378 5.52 -8.85 3.13
CA PHE A 378 5.07 -9.28 4.46
C PHE A 378 3.65 -9.81 4.41
N SER A 379 2.73 -9.17 3.71
CA SER A 379 1.35 -9.64 3.58
C SER A 379 1.26 -10.98 2.83
N GLN A 380 1.81 -11.07 1.62
CA GLN A 380 1.77 -12.28 0.82
C GLN A 380 2.67 -13.39 1.40
N GLY A 381 3.78 -13.03 2.05
CA GLY A 381 4.63 -13.97 2.78
C GLY A 381 3.87 -14.65 3.92
N MET A 382 3.03 -13.91 4.65
CA MET A 382 2.17 -14.44 5.70
C MET A 382 1.12 -15.40 5.14
N GLU A 383 0.49 -15.08 3.99
CA GLU A 383 -0.42 -16.01 3.32
C GLU A 383 0.26 -17.35 3.02
N TYR A 384 1.46 -17.34 2.44
CA TYR A 384 2.20 -18.55 2.11
C TYR A 384 2.66 -19.32 3.35
N LEU A 385 3.19 -18.64 4.36
CA LEU A 385 3.62 -19.27 5.60
C LEU A 385 2.43 -19.84 6.38
N SER A 386 1.24 -19.23 6.26
CA SER A 386 0.02 -19.76 6.88
C SER A 386 -0.28 -21.19 6.43
N LEU A 387 0.09 -21.57 5.21
CA LEU A 387 -0.06 -22.94 4.69
C LEU A 387 0.82 -23.96 5.42
N CYS A 388 1.91 -23.52 6.04
CA CYS A 388 2.84 -24.39 6.77
C CYS A 388 2.54 -24.44 8.26
N TYR A 389 1.95 -23.39 8.83
CA TYR A 389 1.74 -23.23 10.28
C TYR A 389 0.27 -23.24 10.70
N GLY A 390 -0.66 -22.96 9.78
CA GLY A 390 -2.09 -23.05 10.00
C GLY A 390 -2.61 -24.50 9.92
N GLN A 391 -3.89 -24.68 10.24
CA GLN A 391 -4.58 -25.94 9.99
C GLN A 391 -4.95 -26.04 8.51
N THR A 392 -4.00 -26.47 7.70
CA THR A 392 -4.09 -26.47 6.24
C THR A 392 -4.30 -27.88 5.70
N ASP A 393 -5.09 -27.99 4.66
CA ASP A 393 -5.18 -29.19 3.83
C ASP A 393 -4.62 -28.94 2.42
N ALA A 394 -4.49 -29.99 1.63
CA ALA A 394 -4.00 -29.90 0.27
C ALA A 394 -4.91 -29.08 -0.66
N ASN A 395 -6.16 -28.86 -0.29
CA ASN A 395 -7.09 -28.03 -1.05
C ASN A 395 -6.77 -26.54 -0.88
N LEU A 396 -6.51 -26.07 0.36
CA LEU A 396 -6.14 -24.69 0.63
C LEU A 396 -4.78 -24.34 0.02
N GLU A 397 -3.80 -25.28 0.03
CA GLU A 397 -2.52 -25.10 -0.66
C GLU A 397 -2.73 -24.92 -2.17
N LYS A 398 -3.55 -25.75 -2.82
CA LYS A 398 -3.88 -25.59 -4.24
C LYS A 398 -4.63 -24.30 -4.53
N LEU A 399 -5.55 -23.91 -3.64
CA LEU A 399 -6.30 -22.67 -3.76
C LEU A 399 -5.33 -21.47 -3.76
N LYS A 400 -4.40 -21.41 -2.79
CA LYS A 400 -3.38 -20.36 -2.73
C LYS A 400 -2.46 -20.37 -3.96
N MET A 401 -2.04 -21.55 -4.44
CA MET A 401 -1.19 -21.62 -5.65
C MET A 401 -1.93 -21.16 -6.91
N LEU A 402 -3.23 -21.46 -7.03
CA LEU A 402 -4.03 -20.94 -8.13
C LEU A 402 -4.23 -19.43 -8.00
N ASP A 403 -4.59 -18.95 -6.82
CA ASP A 403 -4.70 -17.55 -6.50
C ASP A 403 -3.41 -16.78 -6.84
N SER A 404 -2.28 -17.30 -6.43
CA SER A 404 -0.97 -16.73 -6.74
C SER A 404 -0.69 -16.66 -8.26
N LEU A 405 -1.06 -17.70 -9.01
CA LEU A 405 -0.98 -17.67 -10.48
C LEU A 405 -1.92 -16.60 -11.07
N CYS A 406 -3.13 -16.44 -10.50
CA CYS A 406 -4.05 -15.36 -10.88
C CYS A 406 -3.42 -13.99 -10.58
N VAL A 407 -2.83 -13.79 -9.40
CA VAL A 407 -2.10 -12.55 -9.05
C VAL A 407 -1.02 -12.23 -10.08
N TYR A 408 -0.18 -13.20 -10.46
CA TYR A 408 0.82 -12.97 -11.52
C TYR A 408 0.19 -12.54 -12.85
N VAL A 409 -0.89 -13.16 -13.27
CA VAL A 409 -1.47 -12.91 -14.60
C VAL A 409 -2.35 -11.65 -14.60
N GLU A 410 -3.23 -11.51 -13.62
CA GLU A 410 -4.19 -10.40 -13.56
C GLU A 410 -3.51 -9.08 -13.21
N GLN A 411 -2.66 -9.08 -12.17
CA GLN A 411 -1.96 -7.85 -11.78
C GLN A 411 -0.90 -7.42 -12.82
N ALA A 412 -0.28 -8.38 -13.53
CA ALA A 412 0.57 -8.06 -14.68
C ALA A 412 -0.23 -7.46 -15.85
N ALA A 413 -1.46 -7.91 -16.08
CA ALA A 413 -2.35 -7.31 -17.07
C ALA A 413 -2.72 -5.87 -16.65
N TYR A 414 -3.07 -5.66 -15.39
CA TYR A 414 -3.40 -4.34 -14.85
C TYR A 414 -2.21 -3.39 -14.90
N ALA A 415 -1.02 -3.84 -14.52
CA ALA A 415 0.20 -3.05 -14.64
C ALA A 415 0.52 -2.70 -16.11
N SER A 416 0.33 -3.66 -17.04
CA SER A 416 0.50 -3.40 -18.47
C SER A 416 -0.54 -2.42 -19.02
N PHE A 417 -1.75 -2.45 -18.48
CA PHE A 417 -2.79 -1.48 -18.81
C PHE A 417 -2.41 -0.08 -18.34
N GLU A 418 -2.02 0.08 -17.06
CA GLU A 418 -1.62 1.38 -16.51
C GLU A 418 -0.45 1.99 -17.27
N GLN A 419 0.61 1.21 -17.54
CA GLN A 419 1.77 1.70 -18.29
C GLN A 419 1.39 2.24 -19.68
N GLN A 420 0.42 1.61 -20.36
CA GLN A 420 -0.04 2.05 -21.69
C GLN A 420 -1.10 3.15 -21.59
N LEU A 421 -1.92 3.18 -20.53
CA LEU A 421 -2.94 4.19 -20.31
C LEU A 421 -2.36 5.60 -20.26
N TYR A 422 -1.30 5.77 -19.47
CA TYR A 422 -0.64 7.08 -19.33
C TYR A 422 0.24 7.48 -20.55
N GLN A 423 0.37 6.61 -21.54
CA GLN A 423 1.01 6.93 -22.83
C GLN A 423 0.00 7.41 -23.89
N ILE A 424 -1.30 7.36 -23.63
CA ILE A 424 -2.31 7.85 -24.56
C ILE A 424 -2.21 9.38 -24.60
N PRO A 425 -2.03 9.99 -25.80
CA PRO A 425 -2.00 11.45 -25.91
C PRO A 425 -3.32 12.07 -25.43
N GLU A 426 -3.25 13.23 -24.78
CA GLU A 426 -4.43 13.96 -24.27
C GLU A 426 -5.57 14.05 -25.29
N ALA A 427 -5.26 14.41 -26.54
CA ALA A 427 -6.25 14.57 -27.61
C ALA A 427 -6.97 13.26 -28.00
N GLU A 428 -6.43 12.09 -27.64
CA GLU A 428 -6.99 10.77 -27.94
C GLU A 428 -7.60 10.10 -26.70
N LEU A 429 -7.43 10.70 -25.51
CA LEU A 429 -7.88 10.11 -24.25
C LEU A 429 -9.40 10.27 -24.10
N THR A 430 -10.11 9.20 -24.32
CA THR A 430 -11.58 9.08 -24.19
C THR A 430 -11.95 7.77 -23.52
N VAL A 431 -13.15 7.67 -22.98
CA VAL A 431 -13.67 6.41 -22.39
C VAL A 431 -13.57 5.27 -23.41
N GLU A 432 -13.96 5.50 -24.67
CA GLU A 432 -13.92 4.49 -25.73
C GLU A 432 -12.48 4.03 -26.05
N ARG A 433 -11.49 4.94 -25.94
CA ARG A 433 -10.07 4.59 -26.13
C ARG A 433 -9.55 3.76 -24.98
N ILE A 434 -9.93 4.08 -23.73
CA ILE A 434 -9.59 3.31 -22.53
C ILE A 434 -10.22 1.93 -22.60
N ASP A 435 -11.53 1.82 -22.93
CA ASP A 435 -12.23 0.56 -23.12
C ASP A 435 -11.55 -0.35 -24.15
N ALA A 436 -11.13 0.24 -25.29
CA ALA A 436 -10.45 -0.51 -26.34
C ALA A 436 -9.06 -1.00 -25.89
N LEU A 437 -8.30 -0.21 -25.13
CA LEU A 437 -7.03 -0.60 -24.56
C LEU A 437 -7.21 -1.73 -23.55
N TYR A 438 -8.14 -1.58 -22.59
CA TYR A 438 -8.38 -2.61 -21.58
C TYR A 438 -8.83 -3.93 -22.20
N ALA A 439 -9.74 -3.88 -23.18
CA ALA A 439 -10.14 -5.07 -23.91
C ALA A 439 -9.00 -5.73 -24.69
N GLN A 440 -8.01 -4.96 -25.18
CA GLN A 440 -6.80 -5.51 -25.82
C GLN A 440 -5.92 -6.22 -24.79
N ILE A 441 -5.67 -5.58 -23.63
CA ILE A 441 -4.89 -6.18 -22.54
C ILE A 441 -5.54 -7.49 -22.05
N CYS A 442 -6.85 -7.49 -21.83
CA CYS A 442 -7.57 -8.71 -21.43
C CYS A 442 -7.35 -9.86 -22.45
N ARG A 443 -7.42 -9.56 -23.75
CA ARG A 443 -7.10 -10.58 -24.80
C ARG A 443 -5.67 -11.08 -24.71
N ASP A 444 -4.70 -10.19 -24.49
CA ASP A 444 -3.27 -10.53 -24.46
C ASP A 444 -2.90 -11.41 -23.24
N TYR A 445 -3.63 -11.23 -22.13
CA TYR A 445 -3.44 -12.00 -20.90
C TYR A 445 -4.47 -13.14 -20.72
N GLY A 446 -5.40 -13.33 -21.67
CA GLY A 446 -6.40 -14.40 -21.60
C GLY A 446 -7.45 -14.20 -20.51
N LEU A 447 -7.70 -12.95 -20.14
CA LEU A 447 -8.69 -12.57 -19.14
C LEU A 447 -10.05 -12.31 -19.77
N ASP A 448 -11.11 -12.46 -18.97
CA ASP A 448 -12.45 -12.06 -19.38
C ASP A 448 -12.56 -10.54 -19.38
N SER A 449 -12.88 -9.95 -20.53
CA SER A 449 -13.06 -8.50 -20.66
C SER A 449 -14.28 -7.93 -19.92
N ARG A 450 -15.10 -8.81 -19.32
CA ARG A 450 -16.22 -8.41 -18.44
C ARG A 450 -15.72 -7.94 -17.06
N MET A 451 -14.47 -8.19 -16.69
CA MET A 451 -13.87 -7.57 -15.51
C MET A 451 -13.52 -6.12 -15.87
N HIS A 452 -14.43 -5.23 -15.58
CA HIS A 452 -14.30 -3.83 -15.96
C HIS A 452 -13.23 -3.13 -15.12
N TYR A 453 -12.32 -2.42 -15.77
CA TYR A 453 -11.28 -1.59 -15.10
C TYR A 453 -11.85 -0.58 -14.10
N VAL A 454 -13.11 -0.17 -14.27
CA VAL A 454 -13.78 0.76 -13.35
C VAL A 454 -13.96 0.22 -11.93
N LEU A 455 -13.88 -1.10 -11.74
CA LEU A 455 -13.97 -1.75 -10.43
C LEU A 455 -12.61 -1.92 -9.75
N ILE A 456 -11.51 -1.61 -10.45
CA ILE A 456 -10.17 -1.72 -9.91
C ILE A 456 -9.82 -0.39 -9.25
N THR A 457 -10.08 -0.30 -7.95
CA THR A 457 -9.92 0.92 -7.15
C THR A 457 -8.52 1.52 -7.25
N HIS A 458 -7.49 0.68 -7.37
CA HIS A 458 -6.09 1.11 -7.50
C HIS A 458 -5.85 2.08 -8.67
N PHE A 459 -6.54 1.92 -9.79
CA PHE A 459 -6.38 2.84 -10.92
C PHE A 459 -6.82 4.27 -10.59
N TYR A 460 -7.71 4.40 -9.62
CA TYR A 460 -8.21 5.69 -9.13
C TYR A 460 -7.37 6.23 -7.97
N THR A 461 -7.07 5.36 -7.01
CA THR A 461 -6.54 5.77 -5.70
C THR A 461 -5.04 5.56 -5.55
N SER A 462 -4.46 4.54 -6.21
CA SER A 462 -3.05 4.14 -6.07
C SER A 462 -2.43 3.78 -7.42
N PRO A 463 -2.31 4.77 -8.34
CA PRO A 463 -1.81 4.48 -9.68
C PRO A 463 -0.40 3.88 -9.66
N MET A 464 -0.17 2.91 -10.55
CA MET A 464 1.08 2.14 -10.64
C MET A 464 1.38 1.25 -9.41
N TYR A 465 0.41 1.05 -8.52
CA TYR A 465 0.58 0.19 -7.34
C TYR A 465 0.58 -1.30 -7.70
N VAL A 466 -0.33 -1.73 -8.58
CA VAL A 466 -0.67 -3.16 -8.78
C VAL A 466 0.52 -4.05 -9.17
N ILE A 467 1.57 -3.49 -9.73
CA ILE A 467 2.83 -4.23 -10.00
C ILE A 467 3.49 -4.73 -8.72
N SER A 468 3.30 -4.05 -7.58
CA SER A 468 3.81 -4.47 -6.28
C SER A 468 3.35 -5.87 -5.91
N TYR A 469 2.08 -6.19 -6.17
CA TYR A 469 1.54 -7.54 -5.92
C TYR A 469 2.28 -8.62 -6.69
N VAL A 470 2.74 -8.34 -7.90
CA VAL A 470 3.46 -9.32 -8.72
C VAL A 470 4.90 -9.50 -8.24
N LEU A 471 5.57 -8.39 -7.90
CA LEU A 471 6.96 -8.39 -7.45
C LEU A 471 7.09 -9.04 -6.07
N SER A 472 6.20 -8.65 -5.14
CA SER A 472 6.17 -9.19 -3.78
C SER A 472 5.72 -10.64 -3.73
N ASN A 473 4.79 -11.07 -4.61
CA ASN A 473 4.39 -12.47 -4.72
C ASN A 473 5.57 -13.37 -5.11
N ASP A 474 6.48 -12.87 -5.95
CA ASP A 474 7.72 -13.59 -6.28
C ASP A 474 8.60 -13.79 -5.04
N ALA A 475 8.83 -12.75 -4.26
CA ALA A 475 9.61 -12.82 -3.03
C ALA A 475 8.94 -13.74 -1.98
N ALA A 476 7.63 -13.59 -1.79
CA ALA A 476 6.84 -14.40 -0.87
C ALA A 476 6.85 -15.90 -1.24
N LEU A 477 6.76 -16.21 -2.52
CA LEU A 477 6.88 -17.58 -3.03
C LEU A 477 8.26 -18.18 -2.73
N GLN A 478 9.34 -17.39 -2.80
CA GLN A 478 10.69 -17.85 -2.42
C GLN A 478 10.76 -18.18 -0.93
N ILE A 479 10.20 -17.33 -0.05
CA ILE A 479 10.12 -17.57 1.39
C ILE A 479 9.37 -18.89 1.67
N TYR A 480 8.26 -19.13 0.97
CA TYR A 480 7.53 -20.40 1.07
C TYR A 480 8.39 -21.60 0.60
N GLN A 481 9.11 -21.46 -0.51
CA GLN A 481 9.99 -22.52 -0.99
C GLN A 481 11.11 -22.84 0.00
N MET A 482 11.67 -21.83 0.67
CA MET A 482 12.65 -22.02 1.76
C MET A 482 12.03 -22.84 2.90
N GLU A 483 10.79 -22.50 3.32
CA GLU A 483 10.08 -23.20 4.39
C GLU A 483 9.77 -24.66 4.01
N LYS A 484 9.37 -24.91 2.78
CA LYS A 484 9.13 -26.29 2.28
C LYS A 484 10.41 -27.10 2.12
N ALA A 485 11.55 -26.49 1.83
CA ALA A 485 12.83 -27.15 1.71
C ALA A 485 13.45 -27.51 3.07
N GLU A 486 13.35 -26.61 4.02
CA GLU A 486 13.84 -26.76 5.39
C GLU A 486 12.88 -26.06 6.36
N ALA A 487 12.21 -26.86 7.22
CA ALA A 487 11.25 -26.35 8.17
C ALA A 487 11.85 -25.29 9.11
N GLY A 488 11.21 -24.13 9.19
CA GLY A 488 11.65 -22.97 9.95
C GLY A 488 12.57 -22.01 9.18
N ALA A 489 13.11 -22.37 8.01
CA ALA A 489 14.00 -21.49 7.26
C ALA A 489 13.26 -20.29 6.64
N GLY A 490 12.09 -20.53 6.05
CA GLY A 490 11.24 -19.47 5.52
C GLY A 490 10.72 -18.55 6.62
N LEU A 491 10.25 -19.11 7.72
CA LEU A 491 9.80 -18.33 8.90
C LEU A 491 10.94 -17.48 9.47
N ALA A 492 12.16 -18.03 9.57
CA ALA A 492 13.31 -17.29 10.08
C ALA A 492 13.69 -16.13 9.15
N CYS A 493 13.63 -16.35 7.82
CA CYS A 493 13.83 -15.29 6.83
C CYS A 493 12.78 -14.18 7.01
N TYR A 494 11.50 -14.51 7.04
CA TYR A 494 10.38 -13.59 7.21
C TYR A 494 10.48 -12.80 8.53
N ALA A 495 10.55 -13.50 9.66
CA ALA A 495 10.57 -12.89 10.98
C ALA A 495 11.83 -12.03 11.21
N GLY A 496 12.95 -12.39 10.58
CA GLY A 496 14.19 -11.60 10.65
C GLY A 496 14.10 -10.25 9.96
N GLN A 497 13.13 -10.03 9.08
CA GLN A 497 12.94 -8.78 8.36
C GLN A 497 11.82 -7.89 8.95
N LEU A 498 10.93 -8.42 9.82
CA LEU A 498 9.76 -7.68 10.33
C LEU A 498 10.09 -6.34 11.00
N ALA A 499 11.20 -6.23 11.70
CA ALA A 499 11.65 -4.99 12.34
C ALA A 499 12.76 -4.29 11.53
N GLY A 500 12.95 -4.71 10.26
CA GLY A 500 13.95 -4.13 9.37
C GLY A 500 13.61 -2.69 8.99
N THR A 501 14.64 -1.89 8.77
CA THR A 501 14.51 -0.49 8.32
C THR A 501 14.72 -0.36 6.82
N GLU A 502 14.86 -1.47 6.11
CA GLU A 502 15.12 -1.44 4.67
C GLU A 502 13.83 -1.13 3.92
N SER A 503 13.80 0.01 3.25
CA SER A 503 12.65 0.48 2.48
C SER A 503 12.74 0.13 1.00
N ASP A 504 13.95 -0.03 0.47
CA ASP A 504 14.19 -0.25 -0.96
C ASP A 504 14.01 -1.73 -1.31
N PHE A 505 13.17 -2.04 -2.29
CA PHE A 505 12.77 -3.41 -2.59
C PHE A 505 13.93 -4.31 -3.04
N LEU A 506 14.76 -3.85 -3.99
CA LEU A 506 15.89 -4.67 -4.46
C LEU A 506 16.95 -4.85 -3.37
N THR A 507 17.14 -3.85 -2.52
CA THR A 507 18.04 -3.93 -1.37
C THR A 507 17.48 -4.89 -0.31
N PHE A 508 16.18 -4.84 -0.03
CA PHE A 508 15.50 -5.79 0.85
C PHE A 508 15.70 -7.25 0.39
N LEU A 509 15.52 -7.53 -0.91
CA LEU A 509 15.74 -8.88 -1.45
C LEU A 509 17.17 -9.37 -1.19
N GLN A 510 18.18 -8.51 -1.34
CA GLN A 510 19.58 -8.86 -1.06
C GLN A 510 19.80 -9.21 0.42
N PHE A 511 19.25 -8.42 1.35
CA PHE A 511 19.36 -8.70 2.80
C PHE A 511 18.62 -9.97 3.19
N ALA A 512 17.46 -10.22 2.60
CA ALA A 512 16.69 -11.43 2.82
C ALA A 512 17.29 -12.67 2.14
N GLY A 513 18.32 -12.51 1.28
CA GLY A 513 18.92 -13.61 0.51
C GLY A 513 18.00 -14.15 -0.59
N LEU A 514 17.08 -13.31 -1.09
CA LEU A 514 16.14 -13.64 -2.14
C LEU A 514 16.66 -13.22 -3.52
N GLU A 515 16.25 -13.94 -4.56
CA GLU A 515 16.58 -13.63 -5.95
C GLU A 515 15.69 -12.50 -6.46
N SER A 516 16.25 -11.58 -7.25
CA SER A 516 15.47 -10.51 -7.88
C SER A 516 14.44 -11.08 -8.87
N PRO A 517 13.20 -10.57 -8.91
CA PRO A 517 12.20 -10.95 -9.90
C PRO A 517 12.65 -10.64 -11.34
N PHE A 518 13.58 -9.70 -11.51
CA PHE A 518 14.15 -9.32 -12.81
C PHE A 518 15.31 -10.22 -13.26
N ALA A 519 15.65 -11.27 -12.50
CA ALA A 519 16.72 -12.20 -12.87
C ALA A 519 16.32 -13.09 -14.05
N ASP A 520 17.29 -13.39 -14.92
CA ASP A 520 17.08 -14.25 -16.07
C ASP A 520 16.58 -15.64 -15.66
N GLY A 521 15.48 -16.10 -16.24
CA GLY A 521 14.90 -17.42 -15.95
C GLY A 521 14.02 -17.49 -14.70
N ARG A 522 13.81 -16.35 -13.99
CA ARG A 522 13.02 -16.34 -12.76
C ARG A 522 11.57 -16.77 -12.97
N ILE A 523 10.89 -16.25 -13.99
CA ILE A 523 9.50 -16.60 -14.31
C ILE A 523 9.36 -18.07 -14.73
N GLN A 524 10.36 -18.67 -15.40
CA GLN A 524 10.36 -20.09 -15.71
C GLN A 524 10.46 -20.95 -14.43
N ALA A 525 11.22 -20.50 -13.41
CA ALA A 525 11.29 -21.17 -12.12
C ALA A 525 9.94 -21.07 -11.36
N VAL A 526 9.29 -19.92 -11.39
CA VAL A 526 7.94 -19.71 -10.85
C VAL A 526 6.93 -20.64 -11.51
N LYS A 527 6.90 -20.68 -12.85
CA LYS A 527 6.05 -21.59 -13.64
C LYS A 527 6.17 -23.03 -13.19
N LYS A 528 7.41 -23.50 -13.06
CA LYS A 528 7.69 -24.88 -12.64
C LYS A 528 7.10 -25.19 -11.25
N THR A 529 7.09 -24.22 -10.34
CA THR A 529 6.50 -24.38 -9.02
C THR A 529 4.99 -24.57 -9.11
N PHE A 530 4.32 -23.74 -9.91
CA PHE A 530 2.88 -23.89 -10.14
C PHE A 530 2.52 -25.21 -10.82
N GLU A 531 3.28 -25.63 -11.84
CA GLU A 531 3.08 -26.91 -12.51
C GLU A 531 3.19 -28.10 -11.55
N GLN A 532 4.12 -28.06 -10.60
CA GLN A 532 4.30 -29.14 -9.61
C GLN A 532 3.11 -29.32 -8.67
N VAL A 533 2.43 -28.24 -8.32
CA VAL A 533 1.28 -28.27 -7.38
C VAL A 533 -0.05 -28.42 -8.11
N LEU A 534 -0.23 -27.66 -9.20
CA LEU A 534 -1.49 -27.57 -9.91
C LEU A 534 -1.68 -28.60 -11.02
N CYS A 535 -0.58 -29.21 -11.52
CA CYS A 535 -0.57 -30.23 -12.58
C CYS A 535 0.18 -31.50 -12.12
N PRO A 536 -0.14 -32.14 -10.99
CA PRO A 536 0.59 -33.27 -10.43
C PRO A 536 0.51 -34.54 -11.27
#